data_d663cf4159df1433157e32d4719419eb
#
_entry.id   d663cf4159df1433157e32d4719419eb
#
_cell.length_a   1.000
_cell.length_b   1.000
_cell.length_c   1.000
_cell.angle_alpha   90.00
_cell.angle_beta   90.00
_cell.angle_gamma   90.00
#
_symmetry.space_group_name_H-M   'P 1'
#
loop_
_entity.id
_entity.type
_entity.pdbx_description
1 polymer ?
#
loop_
_entity_poly.entity_id
_entity_poly.type
_entity_poly.pdbx_seq_one_letter_code
_entity_poly.pdbx_strand_id
1 'polypeptide(L)'
;MASLMEELLGVLEKEETEYLTLIDLADVKSQAIIKADIAKLGEVTEKEQEAASTLLNLSNKRTQVLNDMATVLGKKPEQMTINRMIGYLENQPREQQMLAERRDRLLEVGTKMQTLNHQNEALLKQAMEMVEFDLTLLKSMRQAPELSLIHISEPTRP
;
A
#
# COMPACT_ATOMS: atom_id res chain seq x y z
N MET A 1 7.30 -19.11 -25.98
CA MET A 1 6.08 -18.85 -25.17
C MET A 1 6.15 -19.48 -23.79
N ALA A 2 6.58 -20.72 -23.65
CA ALA A 2 6.73 -21.39 -22.35
C ALA A 2 7.65 -20.64 -21.40
N SER A 3 8.76 -20.14 -21.91
CA SER A 3 9.71 -19.38 -21.09
C SER A 3 9.14 -18.02 -20.63
N LEU A 4 8.35 -17.36 -21.48
CA LEU A 4 7.63 -16.13 -21.10
C LEU A 4 6.55 -16.40 -20.06
N MET A 5 5.86 -17.53 -20.15
CA MET A 5 4.89 -17.94 -19.16
C MET A 5 5.54 -18.18 -17.80
N GLU A 6 6.69 -18.84 -17.76
CA GLU A 6 7.44 -19.04 -16.52
C GLU A 6 7.89 -17.69 -15.92
N GLU A 7 8.35 -16.77 -16.75
CA GLU A 7 8.71 -15.42 -16.28
C GLU A 7 7.49 -14.70 -15.70
N LEU A 8 6.35 -14.76 -16.39
CA LEU A 8 5.13 -14.11 -15.90
C LEU A 8 4.68 -14.69 -14.57
N LEU A 9 4.62 -16.02 -14.46
CA LEU A 9 4.24 -16.68 -13.20
C LEU A 9 5.21 -16.33 -12.08
N GLY A 10 6.51 -16.27 -12.37
CA GLY A 10 7.53 -15.89 -11.41
C GLY A 10 7.38 -14.45 -10.93
N VAL A 11 7.06 -13.52 -11.84
CA VAL A 11 6.82 -12.12 -11.48
C VAL A 11 5.61 -11.99 -10.58
N LEU A 12 4.51 -12.66 -10.92
CA LEU A 12 3.30 -12.64 -10.10
C LEU A 12 3.53 -13.20 -8.71
N GLU A 13 4.33 -14.26 -8.59
CA GLU A 13 4.71 -14.83 -7.31
C GLU A 13 5.53 -13.86 -6.47
N LYS A 14 6.47 -13.15 -7.08
CA LYS A 14 7.27 -12.13 -6.40
C LYS A 14 6.42 -10.94 -5.98
N GLU A 15 5.47 -10.52 -6.80
CA GLU A 15 4.55 -9.46 -6.45
C GLU A 15 3.70 -9.86 -5.23
N GLU A 16 3.20 -11.09 -5.21
CA GLU A 16 2.46 -11.63 -4.07
C GLU A 16 3.30 -11.58 -2.79
N THR A 17 4.56 -12.02 -2.87
CA THR A 17 5.49 -12.01 -1.73
C THR A 17 5.70 -10.59 -1.19
N GLU A 18 5.85 -9.61 -2.07
CA GLU A 18 6.02 -8.21 -1.65
C GLU A 18 4.75 -7.65 -0.99
N TYR A 19 3.57 -8.00 -1.50
CA TYR A 19 2.32 -7.63 -0.85
C TYR A 19 2.18 -8.25 0.53
N LEU A 20 2.61 -9.50 0.70
CA LEU A 20 2.60 -10.15 2.01
C LEU A 20 3.56 -9.43 2.99
N THR A 21 4.71 -9.01 2.50
CA THR A 21 5.64 -8.18 3.29
C THR A 21 4.97 -6.88 3.73
N LEU A 22 4.28 -6.19 2.82
CA LEU A 22 3.56 -4.96 3.14
C LEU A 22 2.42 -5.20 4.13
N ILE A 23 1.74 -6.34 4.05
CA ILE A 23 0.70 -6.72 5.00
C ILE A 23 1.28 -6.87 6.41
N ASP A 24 2.42 -7.55 6.53
CA ASP A 24 3.12 -7.69 7.81
C ASP A 24 3.58 -6.33 8.35
N LEU A 25 4.12 -5.48 7.48
CA LEU A 25 4.54 -4.13 7.85
C LEU A 25 3.35 -3.26 8.28
N ALA A 26 2.19 -3.46 7.66
CA ALA A 26 0.98 -2.73 8.02
C ALA A 26 0.54 -3.02 9.47
N ASP A 27 0.70 -4.25 9.93
CA ASP A 27 0.43 -4.60 11.32
C ASP A 27 1.41 -3.92 12.29
N VAL A 28 2.69 -3.96 11.97
CA VAL A 28 3.72 -3.27 12.76
C VAL A 28 3.46 -1.77 12.77
N LYS A 29 3.08 -1.20 11.64
CA LYS A 29 2.76 0.23 11.52
C LYS A 29 1.55 0.61 12.39
N SER A 30 0.51 -0.20 12.37
CA SER A 30 -0.68 -0.01 13.20
C SER A 30 -0.30 0.05 14.68
N GLN A 31 0.52 -0.88 15.15
CA GLN A 31 0.99 -0.91 16.54
C GLN A 31 1.83 0.31 16.87
N ALA A 32 2.71 0.73 15.96
CA ALA A 32 3.55 1.91 16.15
C ALA A 32 2.71 3.19 16.27
N ILE A 33 1.67 3.31 15.46
CA ILE A 33 0.74 4.47 15.51
C ILE A 33 0.01 4.48 16.86
N ILE A 34 -0.55 3.34 17.28
CA ILE A 34 -1.30 3.23 18.53
C ILE A 34 -0.42 3.56 19.74
N LYS A 35 0.83 3.13 19.73
CA LYS A 35 1.78 3.36 20.82
C LYS A 35 2.51 4.70 20.72
N ALA A 36 2.27 5.46 19.66
CA ALA A 36 2.99 6.69 19.35
C ALA A 36 4.51 6.49 19.31
N ASP A 37 4.95 5.34 18.81
CA ASP A 37 6.35 5.00 18.64
C ASP A 37 6.88 5.57 17.33
N ILE A 38 7.38 6.79 17.38
CA ILE A 38 7.81 7.54 16.21
C ILE A 38 9.02 6.90 15.53
N ALA A 39 9.97 6.40 16.32
CA ALA A 39 11.16 5.72 15.80
C ALA A 39 10.78 4.47 15.01
N LYS A 40 9.87 3.67 15.55
CA LYS A 40 9.37 2.45 14.90
C LYS A 40 8.57 2.80 13.64
N LEU A 41 7.76 3.85 13.70
CA LEU A 41 6.97 4.31 12.55
C LEU A 41 7.89 4.73 11.40
N GLY A 42 8.98 5.44 11.68
CA GLY A 42 9.98 5.81 10.69
C GLY A 42 10.65 4.60 10.04
N GLU A 43 11.02 3.62 10.86
CA GLU A 43 11.63 2.36 10.41
C GLU A 43 10.70 1.58 9.49
N VAL A 44 9.43 1.45 9.87
CA VAL A 44 8.41 0.76 9.06
C VAL A 44 8.19 1.49 7.74
N THR A 45 8.12 2.82 7.78
CA THR A 45 7.91 3.63 6.58
C THR A 45 9.04 3.43 5.56
N GLU A 46 10.28 3.36 6.01
CA GLU A 46 11.41 3.05 5.13
C GLU A 46 11.26 1.69 4.46
N LYS A 47 10.88 0.67 5.23
CA LYS A 47 10.66 -0.68 4.70
C LYS A 47 9.49 -0.73 3.73
N GLU A 48 8.43 0.02 3.99
CA GLU A 48 7.30 0.14 3.07
C GLU A 48 7.72 0.77 1.74
N GLN A 49 8.57 1.79 1.78
CA GLN A 49 9.09 2.42 0.57
C GLN A 49 9.95 1.48 -0.26
N GLU A 50 10.78 0.66 0.39
CA GLU A 50 11.57 -0.36 -0.28
C GLU A 50 10.68 -1.39 -0.97
N ALA A 51 9.67 -1.89 -0.27
CA ALA A 51 8.73 -2.86 -0.83
C ALA A 51 7.93 -2.25 -1.99
N ALA A 52 7.51 -0.99 -1.86
CA ALA A 52 6.79 -0.29 -2.92
C ALA A 52 7.66 -0.11 -4.17
N SER A 53 8.95 0.20 -4.00
CA SER A 53 9.89 0.30 -5.13
C SER A 53 10.06 -1.04 -5.82
N THR A 54 10.19 -2.12 -5.07
CA THR A 54 10.28 -3.47 -5.61
C THR A 54 9.02 -3.84 -6.38
N LEU A 55 7.84 -3.51 -5.84
CA LEU A 55 6.56 -3.74 -6.53
C LEU A 55 6.46 -2.95 -7.83
N LEU A 56 6.92 -1.71 -7.86
CA LEU A 56 6.92 -0.92 -9.08
C LEU A 56 7.79 -1.57 -10.16
N ASN A 57 8.98 -2.02 -9.78
CA ASN A 57 9.88 -2.71 -10.70
C ASN A 57 9.27 -4.01 -11.21
N LEU A 58 8.62 -4.78 -10.34
CA LEU A 58 7.92 -6.02 -10.71
C LEU A 58 6.73 -5.74 -11.62
N SER A 59 5.98 -4.68 -11.37
CA SER A 59 4.86 -4.26 -12.22
C SER A 59 5.35 -3.90 -13.63
N ASN A 60 6.46 -3.19 -13.73
CA ASN A 60 7.07 -2.87 -15.01
C ASN A 60 7.54 -4.13 -15.74
N LYS A 61 8.14 -5.06 -15.01
CA LYS A 61 8.57 -6.35 -15.58
C LYS A 61 7.36 -7.15 -16.06
N ARG A 62 6.28 -7.17 -15.30
CA ARG A 62 5.04 -7.84 -15.71
C ARG A 62 4.51 -7.27 -17.02
N THR A 63 4.46 -5.96 -17.14
CA THR A 63 4.01 -5.28 -18.35
C THR A 63 4.90 -5.66 -19.53
N GLN A 64 6.22 -5.69 -19.35
CA GLN A 64 7.17 -6.06 -20.38
C GLN A 64 6.95 -7.51 -20.84
N VAL A 65 6.79 -8.44 -19.91
CA VAL A 65 6.56 -9.85 -20.24
C VAL A 65 5.24 -10.02 -20.99
N LEU A 66 4.18 -9.35 -20.55
CA LEU A 66 2.88 -9.40 -21.23
C LEU A 66 2.97 -8.83 -22.65
N ASN A 67 3.73 -7.76 -22.84
CA ASN A 67 3.96 -7.18 -24.17
C ASN A 67 4.71 -8.18 -25.08
N ASP A 68 5.71 -8.85 -24.56
CA ASP A 68 6.48 -9.85 -25.31
C ASP A 68 5.58 -11.04 -25.68
N MET A 69 4.72 -11.49 -24.74
CA MET A 69 3.74 -12.55 -25.00
C MET A 69 2.74 -12.14 -26.08
N ALA A 70 2.27 -10.89 -26.02
CA ALA A 70 1.35 -10.35 -27.05
C ALA A 70 2.00 -10.40 -28.43
N THR A 71 3.26 -9.99 -28.53
CA THR A 71 4.02 -10.02 -29.78
C THR A 71 4.11 -11.44 -30.34
N VAL A 72 4.40 -12.42 -29.50
CA VAL A 72 4.45 -13.84 -29.92
C VAL A 72 3.11 -14.32 -30.43
N LEU A 73 1.99 -13.85 -29.81
CA LEU A 73 0.64 -14.23 -30.23
C LEU A 73 0.10 -13.42 -31.40
N GLY A 74 0.85 -12.43 -31.88
CA GLY A 74 0.37 -11.53 -32.94
C GLY A 74 -0.73 -10.60 -32.48
N LYS A 75 -0.78 -10.29 -31.18
CA LYS A 75 -1.76 -9.37 -30.57
C LYS A 75 -1.11 -8.01 -30.30
N LYS A 76 -1.94 -6.99 -30.05
CA LYS A 76 -1.45 -5.65 -29.72
C LYS A 76 -0.91 -5.60 -28.30
N PRO A 77 0.38 -5.27 -28.09
CA PRO A 77 0.96 -5.27 -26.74
C PRO A 77 0.26 -4.34 -25.76
N GLU A 78 -0.13 -3.14 -26.20
CA GLU A 78 -0.76 -2.14 -25.34
C GLU A 78 -2.14 -2.54 -24.81
N GLN A 79 -2.73 -3.58 -25.38
CA GLN A 79 -4.04 -4.09 -24.94
C GLN A 79 -3.93 -5.38 -24.13
N MET A 80 -2.71 -5.90 -23.95
CA MET A 80 -2.54 -7.16 -23.26
C MET A 80 -2.62 -6.97 -21.75
N THR A 81 -3.50 -7.73 -21.13
CA THR A 81 -3.67 -7.80 -19.67
C THR A 81 -3.57 -9.27 -19.25
N ILE A 82 -3.45 -9.52 -17.95
CA ILE A 82 -3.47 -10.89 -17.43
C ILE A 82 -4.78 -11.58 -17.80
N ASN A 83 -5.91 -10.88 -17.65
CA ASN A 83 -7.23 -11.44 -17.99
C ASN A 83 -7.34 -11.81 -19.46
N ARG A 84 -6.83 -10.95 -20.34
CA ARG A 84 -6.82 -11.26 -21.77
C ARG A 84 -5.90 -12.42 -22.10
N MET A 85 -4.75 -12.48 -21.45
CA MET A 85 -3.82 -13.60 -21.62
C MET A 85 -4.47 -14.92 -21.22
N ILE A 86 -5.19 -14.94 -20.10
CA ILE A 86 -5.93 -16.12 -19.66
C ILE A 86 -6.92 -16.57 -20.75
N GLY A 87 -7.64 -15.61 -21.36
CA GLY A 87 -8.57 -15.90 -22.44
C GLY A 87 -7.91 -16.53 -23.67
N TYR A 88 -6.66 -16.16 -23.96
CA TYR A 88 -5.92 -16.71 -25.11
C TYR A 88 -5.30 -18.07 -24.84
N LEU A 89 -5.40 -18.60 -23.60
CA LEU A 89 -4.83 -19.89 -23.21
C LEU A 89 -5.85 -21.04 -23.21
N GLU A 90 -6.97 -20.89 -23.93
CA GLU A 90 -8.01 -21.91 -23.99
C GLU A 90 -7.49 -23.28 -24.41
N ASN A 91 -6.51 -23.31 -25.30
CA ASN A 91 -5.90 -24.57 -25.79
C ASN A 91 -4.79 -25.09 -24.87
N GLN A 92 -4.52 -24.40 -23.78
CA GLN A 92 -3.50 -24.75 -22.80
C GLN A 92 -4.13 -24.67 -21.40
N PRO A 93 -5.02 -25.61 -21.06
CA PRO A 93 -5.81 -25.50 -19.82
C PRO A 93 -4.99 -25.50 -18.55
N ARG A 94 -3.84 -26.17 -18.54
CA ARG A 94 -2.96 -26.20 -17.37
C ARG A 94 -2.35 -24.80 -17.12
N GLU A 95 -1.79 -24.20 -18.13
CA GLU A 95 -1.20 -22.85 -18.07
C GLU A 95 -2.27 -21.82 -17.76
N GLN A 96 -3.45 -21.95 -18.35
CA GLN A 96 -4.59 -21.08 -18.10
C GLN A 96 -4.98 -21.12 -16.63
N GLN A 97 -5.08 -22.32 -16.05
CA GLN A 97 -5.44 -22.49 -14.65
C GLN A 97 -4.38 -21.93 -13.72
N MET A 98 -3.10 -22.19 -14.00
CA MET A 98 -1.99 -21.66 -13.21
C MET A 98 -1.98 -20.14 -13.18
N LEU A 99 -2.19 -19.51 -14.33
CA LEU A 99 -2.21 -18.06 -14.44
C LEU A 99 -3.43 -17.47 -13.71
N ALA A 100 -4.60 -18.11 -13.84
CA ALA A 100 -5.80 -17.69 -13.14
C ALA A 100 -5.64 -17.77 -11.62
N GLU A 101 -5.03 -18.82 -11.12
CA GLU A 101 -4.76 -18.99 -9.68
C GLU A 101 -3.79 -17.93 -9.16
N ARG A 102 -2.74 -17.63 -9.90
CA ARG A 102 -1.79 -16.57 -9.52
C ARG A 102 -2.45 -15.20 -9.52
N ARG A 103 -3.28 -14.92 -10.53
CA ARG A 103 -4.06 -13.69 -10.58
C ARG A 103 -4.94 -13.55 -9.33
N ASP A 104 -5.66 -14.62 -8.99
CA ASP A 104 -6.60 -14.59 -7.87
C ASP A 104 -5.88 -14.35 -6.55
N ARG A 105 -4.73 -14.98 -6.33
CA ARG A 105 -3.89 -14.75 -5.14
C ARG A 105 -3.39 -13.32 -5.07
N LEU A 106 -2.95 -12.79 -6.19
CA LEU A 106 -2.44 -11.43 -6.25
C LEU A 106 -3.55 -10.41 -5.95
N LEU A 107 -4.74 -10.62 -6.50
CA LEU A 107 -5.90 -9.77 -6.21
C LEU A 107 -6.28 -9.83 -4.73
N GLU A 108 -6.25 -11.01 -4.13
CA GLU A 108 -6.58 -11.18 -2.71
C GLU A 108 -5.63 -10.41 -1.81
N VAL A 109 -4.32 -10.59 -1.99
CA VAL A 109 -3.32 -9.90 -1.15
C VAL A 109 -3.30 -8.39 -1.43
N GLY A 110 -3.48 -7.99 -2.69
CA GLY A 110 -3.56 -6.57 -3.06
C GLY A 110 -4.75 -5.87 -2.42
N THR A 111 -5.91 -6.52 -2.42
CA THR A 111 -7.12 -5.99 -1.79
C THR A 111 -6.95 -5.90 -0.27
N LYS A 112 -6.38 -6.93 0.34
CA LYS A 112 -6.09 -6.93 1.78
C LYS A 112 -5.14 -5.80 2.15
N MET A 113 -4.08 -5.62 1.36
CA MET A 113 -3.11 -4.55 1.57
C MET A 113 -3.78 -3.17 1.49
N GLN A 114 -4.64 -2.97 0.50
CA GLN A 114 -5.37 -1.73 0.32
C GLN A 114 -6.25 -1.41 1.52
N THR A 115 -6.98 -2.41 2.03
CA THR A 115 -7.80 -2.28 3.23
C THR A 115 -6.98 -1.87 4.45
N LEU A 116 -5.84 -2.53 4.66
CA LEU A 116 -4.94 -2.23 5.78
C LEU A 116 -4.34 -0.82 5.66
N ASN A 117 -4.00 -0.40 4.46
CA ASN A 117 -3.51 0.96 4.21
C ASN A 117 -4.55 2.00 4.59
N HIS A 118 -5.80 1.81 4.21
CA HIS A 118 -6.89 2.73 4.57
C HIS A 118 -7.11 2.78 6.09
N GLN A 119 -7.05 1.63 6.75
CA GLN A 119 -7.16 1.57 8.21
C GLN A 119 -6.02 2.34 8.88
N ASN A 120 -4.79 2.16 8.41
CA ASN A 120 -3.63 2.86 8.97
C ASN A 120 -3.64 4.35 8.68
N GLU A 121 -4.12 4.78 7.52
CA GLU A 121 -4.34 6.19 7.21
C GLU A 121 -5.32 6.82 8.19
N ALA A 122 -6.43 6.13 8.49
CA ALA A 122 -7.41 6.59 9.46
C ALA A 122 -6.83 6.69 10.87
N LEU A 123 -6.07 5.67 11.29
CA LEU A 123 -5.40 5.68 12.60
C LEU A 123 -4.41 6.82 12.72
N LEU A 124 -3.61 7.02 11.68
CA LEU A 124 -2.61 8.09 11.66
C LEU A 124 -3.27 9.47 11.72
N LYS A 125 -4.35 9.65 10.98
CA LYS A 125 -5.14 10.89 10.99
C LYS A 125 -5.67 11.18 12.39
N GLN A 126 -6.25 10.18 13.04
CA GLN A 126 -6.74 10.32 14.42
C GLN A 126 -5.62 10.67 15.39
N ALA A 127 -4.46 10.02 15.26
CA ALA A 127 -3.30 10.29 16.10
C ALA A 127 -2.80 11.72 15.91
N MET A 128 -2.76 12.21 14.67
CA MET A 128 -2.34 13.58 14.38
C MET A 128 -3.34 14.61 14.91
N GLU A 129 -4.63 14.35 14.79
CA GLU A 129 -5.68 15.22 15.35
C GLU A 129 -5.55 15.30 16.87
N MET A 130 -5.24 14.19 17.53
CA MET A 130 -5.01 14.15 18.97
C MET A 130 -3.79 14.98 19.37
N VAL A 131 -2.70 14.89 18.62
CA VAL A 131 -1.49 15.69 18.86
C VAL A 131 -1.81 17.18 18.70
N GLU A 132 -2.54 17.56 17.66
CA GLU A 132 -2.95 18.95 17.44
C GLU A 132 -3.82 19.47 18.60
N PHE A 133 -4.77 18.64 19.05
CA PHE A 133 -5.61 18.97 20.20
C PHE A 133 -4.75 19.17 21.44
N ASP A 134 -3.82 18.26 21.73
CA ASP A 134 -2.94 18.32 22.88
C ASP A 134 -2.07 19.57 22.83
N LEU A 135 -1.53 19.93 21.66
CA LEU A 135 -0.73 21.14 21.48
C LEU A 135 -1.57 22.40 21.73
N THR A 136 -2.79 22.43 21.23
CA THR A 136 -3.71 23.55 21.44
C THR A 136 -4.05 23.68 22.92
N LEU A 137 -4.32 22.57 23.60
CA LEU A 137 -4.59 22.53 25.02
C LEU A 137 -3.40 23.05 25.83
N LEU A 138 -2.19 22.60 25.51
CA LEU A 138 -0.95 23.06 26.17
C LEU A 138 -0.74 24.56 26.00
N LYS A 139 -0.98 25.09 24.80
CA LYS A 139 -0.91 26.53 24.55
C LYS A 139 -1.92 27.28 25.40
N SER A 140 -3.14 26.80 25.47
CA SER A 140 -4.19 27.38 26.33
C SER A 140 -3.79 27.36 27.79
N MET A 141 -3.23 26.27 28.26
CA MET A 141 -2.79 26.15 29.66
C MET A 141 -1.62 27.09 29.98
N ARG A 142 -0.67 27.26 29.07
CA ARG A 142 0.43 28.22 29.25
C ARG A 142 -0.04 29.66 29.29
N GLN A 143 -1.03 29.99 28.49
CA GLN A 143 -1.58 31.34 28.39
C GLN A 143 -2.65 31.61 29.44
N ALA A 144 -3.20 30.57 30.09
CA ALA A 144 -4.29 30.70 31.04
C ALA A 144 -4.05 31.69 32.17
N PRO A 145 -2.87 31.73 32.84
CA PRO A 145 -2.61 32.72 33.86
C PRO A 145 -2.66 34.16 33.33
N GLU A 146 -2.03 34.40 32.18
CA GLU A 146 -2.03 35.71 31.53
C GLU A 146 -3.43 36.06 31.02
N LEU A 147 -4.11 35.11 30.41
CA LEU A 147 -5.48 35.30 29.95
C LEU A 147 -6.43 35.61 31.10
N SER A 148 -6.26 34.97 32.23
CA SER A 148 -7.06 35.22 33.42
C SER A 148 -6.88 36.65 33.93
N LEU A 149 -5.67 37.14 33.93
CA LEU A 149 -5.38 38.53 34.31
C LEU A 149 -5.97 39.52 33.30
N ILE A 150 -5.86 39.20 32.02
CA ILE A 150 -6.43 40.01 30.93
C ILE A 150 -7.96 40.01 31.02
N HIS A 151 -8.56 38.86 31.30
CA HIS A 151 -10.03 38.74 31.42
C HIS A 151 -10.60 39.53 32.60
N ILE A 152 -9.81 39.69 33.66
CA ILE A 152 -10.22 40.53 34.79
C ILE A 152 -10.28 41.99 34.35
N SER A 153 -9.34 42.45 33.51
CA SER A 153 -9.26 43.80 33.00
C SER A 153 -10.07 44.02 31.71
N GLU A 154 -10.25 42.97 30.88
CA GLU A 154 -10.95 43.02 29.59
C GLU A 154 -11.98 41.91 29.48
N PRO A 155 -13.12 41.96 30.20
CA PRO A 155 -14.06 40.86 30.24
C PRO A 155 -14.81 40.61 28.95
N THR A 156 -14.75 41.49 27.98
CA THR A 156 -15.39 41.35 26.67
C THR A 156 -14.54 40.60 25.65
N ARG A 157 -13.32 40.24 25.99
CA ARG A 157 -12.44 39.54 25.07
C ARG A 157 -12.83 38.05 24.98
N PRO A 158 -13.11 37.55 23.73
CA PRO A 158 -13.50 36.16 23.55
C PRO A 158 -12.37 35.16 23.78
#